data_20516888c65860de67977c45b352bf2c
#
_entry.id   20516888c65860de67977c45b352bf2c
#
_cell.length_a   1.000
_cell.length_b   1.000
_cell.length_c   1.000
_cell.angle_alpha   90.00
_cell.angle_beta   90.00
_cell.angle_gamma   90.00
#
_symmetry.space_group_name_H-M   'P 1'
#
loop_
_entity.id
_entity.type
_entity.pdbx_description
1 polymer ?
#
loop_
_entity_poly.entity_id
_entity_poly.type
_entity_poly.pdbx_seq_one_letter_code
_entity_poly.pdbx_strand_id
1 'polypeptide(L)'
;MRFKKGIILAAGKGTRLSPATKVTVKPLLPLYDKPLLYYALSNLIKAGVREVLFISQKKDIPEFRKLFGSGKQLGMKFSYTFQKKQVGIPDAVNIAKKFINKKPFVLALADNLFVGKSFTSTLKKVQSLKDGAAVLAVKTKYPHKSAVIEYDREKNIKSIIEKPKKPKSNLTIPGLYFYDKDSISIVKDLKPSKRKELEIVDVHQS
;
A
#
# COMPACT_ATOMS: atom_id res chain seq x y z
N MET A 1 -12.79 0.02 12.80
CA MET A 1 -11.39 -0.39 13.12
C MET A 1 -10.52 0.81 13.49
N ARG A 2 -9.57 0.66 14.42
CA ARG A 2 -8.65 1.73 14.81
C ARG A 2 -7.24 1.37 14.37
N PHE A 3 -6.75 2.03 13.33
CA PHE A 3 -5.44 1.76 12.73
C PHE A 3 -4.36 2.58 13.45
N LYS A 4 -3.48 1.92 14.21
CA LYS A 4 -2.29 2.56 14.80
C LYS A 4 -1.01 2.19 14.06
N LYS A 5 -1.02 1.09 13.30
CA LYS A 5 0.13 0.56 12.58
C LYS A 5 -0.02 0.75 11.07
N GLY A 6 1.04 1.15 10.43
CA GLY A 6 1.11 1.33 8.98
C GLY A 6 2.37 0.73 8.39
N ILE A 7 2.27 0.29 7.15
CA ILE A 7 3.39 -0.20 6.36
C ILE A 7 3.49 0.71 5.15
N ILE A 8 4.68 1.20 4.83
CA ILE A 8 4.98 1.83 3.55
C ILE A 8 5.89 0.91 2.76
N LEU A 9 5.35 0.36 1.65
CA LEU A 9 6.13 -0.45 0.72
C LEU A 9 6.75 0.44 -0.35
N ALA A 10 8.08 0.49 -0.37
CA ALA A 10 8.91 1.35 -1.19
C ALA A 10 10.01 0.59 -1.95
N ALA A 11 9.83 -0.73 -2.18
CA ALA A 11 10.86 -1.61 -2.72
C ALA A 11 10.91 -1.64 -4.26
N GLY A 12 10.00 -0.96 -4.97
CA GLY A 12 9.92 -0.94 -6.42
C GLY A 12 11.14 -0.30 -7.10
N LYS A 13 11.60 -0.87 -8.22
CA LYS A 13 12.77 -0.38 -8.98
C LYS A 13 12.57 0.97 -9.67
N GLY A 14 11.32 1.36 -9.93
CA GLY A 14 11.00 2.64 -10.59
C GLY A 14 11.51 2.78 -12.02
N THR A 15 11.73 1.70 -12.75
CA THR A 15 12.40 1.66 -14.07
C THR A 15 11.80 2.59 -15.12
N ARG A 16 10.49 2.86 -15.04
CA ARG A 16 9.78 3.79 -15.95
C ARG A 16 10.21 5.25 -15.79
N LEU A 17 10.86 5.60 -14.69
CA LEU A 17 11.37 6.95 -14.42
C LEU A 17 12.90 7.06 -14.64
N SER A 18 13.50 6.10 -15.35
CA SER A 18 14.90 6.20 -15.76
C SER A 18 15.06 7.42 -16.70
N PRO A 19 16.18 8.21 -16.59
CA PRO A 19 17.38 7.93 -15.78
C PRO A 19 17.33 8.39 -14.32
N ALA A 20 16.30 9.15 -13.88
CA ALA A 20 16.23 9.69 -12.50
C ALA A 20 16.39 8.60 -11.43
N THR A 21 15.80 7.41 -11.66
CA THR A 21 15.88 6.28 -10.74
C THR A 21 17.19 5.49 -10.78
N LYS A 22 18.16 5.92 -11.60
CA LYS A 22 19.55 5.44 -11.50
C LYS A 22 20.31 6.10 -10.35
N VAL A 23 19.93 7.32 -9.99
CA VAL A 23 20.58 8.13 -8.94
C VAL A 23 19.88 7.96 -7.59
N THR A 24 18.56 7.92 -7.57
CA THR A 24 17.78 7.77 -6.33
C THR A 24 16.57 6.87 -6.53
N VAL A 25 16.07 6.28 -5.44
CA VAL A 25 14.87 5.46 -5.49
C VAL A 25 13.63 6.32 -5.71
N LYS A 26 12.64 5.80 -6.48
CA LYS A 26 11.42 6.53 -6.85
C LYS A 26 10.74 7.27 -5.70
N PRO A 27 10.53 6.68 -4.49
CA PRO A 27 9.90 7.38 -3.37
C PRO A 27 10.64 8.61 -2.85
N LEU A 28 11.94 8.75 -3.15
CA LEU A 28 12.75 9.90 -2.75
C LEU A 28 12.82 10.99 -3.83
N LEU A 29 12.28 10.73 -5.02
CA LEU A 29 12.15 11.77 -6.03
C LEU A 29 11.25 12.91 -5.53
N PRO A 30 11.63 14.18 -5.77
CA PRO A 30 10.82 15.30 -5.37
C PRO A 30 9.51 15.35 -6.15
N LEU A 31 8.44 15.65 -5.46
CA LEU A 31 7.16 16.00 -6.04
C LEU A 31 6.74 17.34 -5.43
N TYR A 32 6.82 18.40 -6.21
CA TYR A 32 6.66 19.79 -5.77
C TYR A 32 7.73 20.17 -4.73
N ASP A 33 7.43 20.26 -3.44
CA ASP A 33 8.28 20.77 -2.36
C ASP A 33 8.97 19.71 -1.49
N LYS A 34 8.63 18.42 -1.71
CA LYS A 34 9.10 17.32 -0.85
C LYS A 34 9.16 15.98 -1.58
N PRO A 35 9.93 15.01 -1.08
CA PRO A 35 9.93 13.65 -1.62
C PRO A 35 8.55 13.00 -1.64
N LEU A 36 8.26 12.22 -2.68
CA LEU A 36 7.00 11.51 -2.88
C LEU A 36 6.58 10.69 -1.65
N LEU A 37 7.54 10.14 -0.93
CA LEU A 37 7.32 9.34 0.28
C LEU A 37 6.57 10.08 1.40
N TYR A 38 6.71 11.41 1.51
CA TYR A 38 5.96 12.22 2.48
C TYR A 38 4.45 12.20 2.23
N TYR A 39 4.03 12.11 0.96
CA TYR A 39 2.61 12.02 0.62
C TYR A 39 2.00 10.69 1.07
N ALA A 40 2.73 9.57 0.86
CA ALA A 40 2.31 8.27 1.37
C ALA A 40 2.24 8.27 2.91
N LEU A 41 3.24 8.87 3.58
CA LEU A 41 3.24 9.03 5.04
C LEU A 41 2.06 9.89 5.52
N SER A 42 1.74 10.99 4.82
CA SER A 42 0.60 11.85 5.17
C SER A 42 -0.74 11.11 5.11
N ASN A 43 -0.90 10.17 4.16
CA ASN A 43 -2.09 9.32 4.08
C ASN A 43 -2.25 8.43 5.33
N LEU A 44 -1.14 7.84 5.80
CA LEU A 44 -1.13 7.06 7.03
C LEU A 44 -1.45 7.91 8.27
N ILE A 45 -0.88 9.12 8.35
CA ILE A 45 -1.16 10.06 9.45
C ILE A 45 -2.65 10.41 9.50
N LYS A 46 -3.26 10.72 8.34
CA LYS A 46 -4.70 11.00 8.20
C LYS A 46 -5.56 9.79 8.58
N ALA A 47 -5.10 8.57 8.33
CA ALA A 47 -5.74 7.34 8.74
C ALA A 47 -5.61 7.04 10.26
N GLY A 48 -4.90 7.89 11.03
CA GLY A 48 -4.72 7.73 12.47
C GLY A 48 -3.51 6.88 12.89
N VAL A 49 -2.67 6.46 11.93
CA VAL A 49 -1.46 5.68 12.15
C VAL A 49 -0.44 6.50 12.93
N ARG A 50 0.28 5.84 13.85
CA ARG A 50 1.36 6.44 14.66
C ARG A 50 2.65 5.62 14.67
N GLU A 51 2.57 4.35 14.29
CA GLU A 51 3.72 3.47 14.14
C GLU A 51 3.84 3.04 12.68
N VAL A 52 4.98 3.28 12.03
CA VAL A 52 5.18 2.96 10.60
C VAL A 52 6.41 2.11 10.41
N LEU A 53 6.24 1.03 9.63
CA LEU A 53 7.33 0.22 9.12
C LEU A 53 7.57 0.56 7.65
N PHE A 54 8.75 1.10 7.36
CA PHE A 54 9.21 1.29 5.98
C PHE A 54 9.87 0.01 5.46
N ILE A 55 9.40 -0.48 4.31
CA ILE A 55 9.96 -1.66 3.64
C ILE A 55 10.50 -1.22 2.28
N SER A 56 11.81 -1.35 2.07
CA SER A 56 12.46 -0.96 0.82
C SER A 56 13.49 -1.99 0.37
N GLN A 57 14.34 -1.65 -0.59
CA GLN A 57 15.54 -2.43 -0.86
C GLN A 57 16.59 -2.15 0.21
N LYS A 58 17.46 -3.12 0.49
CA LYS A 58 18.48 -2.99 1.56
C LYS A 58 19.36 -1.74 1.39
N LYS A 59 19.75 -1.43 0.15
CA LYS A 59 20.61 -0.29 -0.19
C LYS A 59 19.96 1.08 0.08
N ASP A 60 18.61 1.16 0.07
CA ASP A 60 17.87 2.44 0.18
C ASP A 60 17.51 2.78 1.64
N ILE A 61 17.62 1.83 2.56
CA ILE A 61 17.28 2.02 3.98
C ILE A 61 18.07 3.15 4.65
N PRO A 62 19.40 3.33 4.41
CA PRO A 62 20.15 4.45 4.99
C PRO A 62 19.56 5.82 4.65
N GLU A 63 19.14 6.03 3.39
CA GLU A 63 18.55 7.28 2.94
C GLU A 63 17.18 7.55 3.60
N PHE A 64 16.36 6.51 3.78
CA PHE A 64 15.09 6.65 4.48
C PHE A 64 15.31 6.98 5.97
N ARG A 65 16.30 6.38 6.62
CA ARG A 65 16.67 6.70 7.99
C ARG A 65 17.19 8.14 8.13
N LYS A 66 18.00 8.60 7.17
CA LYS A 66 18.50 9.98 7.12
C LYS A 66 17.36 10.98 7.01
N LEU A 67 16.33 10.68 6.19
CA LEU A 67 15.19 11.56 5.93
C LEU A 67 14.21 11.62 7.11
N PHE A 68 13.90 10.49 7.75
CA PHE A 68 12.80 10.40 8.71
C PHE A 68 13.23 10.09 10.16
N GLY A 69 14.45 9.62 10.36
CA GLY A 69 14.97 9.28 11.69
C GLY A 69 14.09 8.25 12.41
N SER A 70 13.82 8.51 13.69
CA SER A 70 12.94 7.69 14.52
C SER A 70 11.44 8.04 14.40
N GLY A 71 11.12 9.16 13.74
CA GLY A 71 9.76 9.69 13.65
C GLY A 71 9.33 10.58 14.81
N LYS A 72 10.19 10.77 15.82
CA LYS A 72 9.89 11.53 17.04
C LYS A 72 9.42 12.96 16.75
N GLN A 73 10.07 13.63 15.78
CA GLN A 73 9.75 14.98 15.31
C GLN A 73 8.34 15.11 14.71
N LEU A 74 7.70 14.00 14.34
CA LEU A 74 6.33 13.93 13.81
C LEU A 74 5.34 13.31 14.81
N GLY A 75 5.75 13.08 16.06
CA GLY A 75 4.94 12.36 17.05
C GLY A 75 4.63 10.93 16.67
N MET A 76 5.52 10.27 15.91
CA MET A 76 5.39 8.92 15.38
C MET A 76 6.56 8.04 15.81
N LYS A 77 6.43 6.72 15.55
CA LYS A 77 7.49 5.74 15.73
C LYS A 77 7.76 5.05 14.41
N PHE A 78 8.98 5.18 13.90
CA PHE A 78 9.41 4.60 12.64
C PHE A 78 10.34 3.41 12.84
N SER A 79 10.13 2.39 12.03
CA SER A 79 10.96 1.20 11.91
C SER A 79 11.28 0.97 10.44
N TYR A 80 12.38 0.27 10.18
CA TYR A 80 12.90 0.08 8.83
C TYR A 80 13.31 -1.36 8.64
N THR A 81 12.91 -1.94 7.52
CA THR A 81 13.34 -3.28 7.09
C THR A 81 13.43 -3.34 5.57
N PHE A 82 13.87 -4.45 5.03
CA PHE A 82 14.03 -4.59 3.59
C PHE A 82 13.38 -5.88 3.06
N GLN A 83 12.94 -5.82 1.83
CA GLN A 83 12.45 -6.95 1.05
C GLN A 83 13.63 -7.52 0.24
N LYS A 84 13.98 -8.79 0.47
CA LYS A 84 15.12 -9.43 -0.21
C LYS A 84 14.86 -9.64 -1.70
N LYS A 85 13.63 -10.05 -2.07
CA LYS A 85 13.19 -10.28 -3.44
C LYS A 85 11.83 -9.61 -3.64
N GLN A 86 11.62 -9.00 -4.80
CA GLN A 86 10.34 -8.38 -5.15
C GLN A 86 9.38 -9.45 -5.69
N VAL A 87 8.75 -10.18 -4.79
CA VAL A 87 7.83 -11.28 -5.10
C VAL A 87 6.36 -10.91 -4.95
N GLY A 88 6.05 -9.62 -4.86
CA GLY A 88 4.69 -9.10 -4.75
C GLY A 88 4.44 -8.28 -3.48
N ILE A 89 3.30 -7.60 -3.46
CA ILE A 89 2.88 -6.75 -2.32
C ILE A 89 2.59 -7.59 -1.04
N PRO A 90 1.94 -8.77 -1.11
CA PRO A 90 1.67 -9.58 0.07
C PRO A 90 2.91 -9.99 0.86
N ASP A 91 4.06 -10.16 0.20
CA ASP A 91 5.32 -10.47 0.89
C ASP A 91 5.72 -9.36 1.89
N ALA A 92 5.40 -8.10 1.60
CA ALA A 92 5.60 -7.01 2.56
C ALA A 92 4.79 -7.20 3.86
N VAL A 93 3.59 -7.77 3.78
CA VAL A 93 2.76 -8.10 4.94
C VAL A 93 3.41 -9.23 5.75
N ASN A 94 3.95 -10.25 5.09
CA ASN A 94 4.70 -11.33 5.75
C ASN A 94 5.93 -10.80 6.49
N ILE A 95 6.72 -9.93 5.84
CA ILE A 95 7.90 -9.28 6.44
C ILE A 95 7.46 -8.46 7.66
N ALA A 96 6.33 -7.79 7.59
CA ALA A 96 5.80 -6.93 8.65
C ALA A 96 5.10 -7.69 9.79
N LYS A 97 4.95 -9.01 9.73
CA LYS A 97 4.15 -9.81 10.67
C LYS A 97 4.47 -9.52 12.15
N LYS A 98 5.74 -9.50 12.53
CA LYS A 98 6.16 -9.18 13.91
C LYS A 98 5.82 -7.73 14.29
N PHE A 99 5.97 -6.79 13.35
CA PHE A 99 5.62 -5.39 13.55
C PHE A 99 4.10 -5.22 13.71
N ILE A 100 3.29 -5.84 12.87
CA ILE A 100 1.82 -5.78 12.92
C ILE A 100 1.31 -6.32 14.25
N ASN A 101 1.84 -7.45 14.72
CA ASN A 101 1.53 -8.06 16.02
C ASN A 101 0.01 -8.19 16.28
N LYS A 102 -0.70 -8.83 15.35
CA LYS A 102 -2.14 -9.07 15.43
C LYS A 102 -2.98 -7.79 15.68
N LYS A 103 -2.59 -6.67 15.12
CA LYS A 103 -3.35 -5.41 15.17
C LYS A 103 -3.87 -5.04 13.78
N PRO A 104 -4.98 -4.31 13.65
CA PRO A 104 -5.37 -3.71 12.39
C PRO A 104 -4.27 -2.79 11.86
N PHE A 105 -4.05 -2.81 10.54
CA PHE A 105 -2.97 -2.06 9.92
C PHE A 105 -3.37 -1.48 8.56
N VAL A 106 -2.63 -0.47 8.12
CA VAL A 106 -2.76 0.13 6.80
C VAL A 106 -1.50 -0.17 6.00
N LEU A 107 -1.66 -0.64 4.77
CA LEU A 107 -0.57 -0.81 3.82
C LEU A 107 -0.68 0.26 2.74
N ALA A 108 0.36 1.07 2.59
CA ALA A 108 0.46 2.11 1.56
C ALA A 108 1.61 1.82 0.61
N LEU A 109 1.37 1.95 -0.70
CA LEU A 109 2.45 1.99 -1.67
C LEU A 109 3.05 3.40 -1.69
N ALA A 110 4.37 3.48 -1.67
CA ALA A 110 5.12 4.73 -1.52
C ALA A 110 4.94 5.73 -2.67
N ASP A 111 4.36 5.30 -3.78
CA ASP A 111 4.20 6.09 -5.00
C ASP A 111 2.75 6.48 -5.29
N ASN A 112 1.85 6.30 -4.33
CA ASN A 112 0.45 6.69 -4.46
C ASN A 112 0.16 7.99 -3.69
N LEU A 113 -0.37 8.97 -4.42
CA LEU A 113 -0.80 10.26 -3.90
C LEU A 113 -2.32 10.33 -3.90
N PHE A 114 -2.92 10.63 -2.74
CA PHE A 114 -4.35 10.84 -2.60
C PHE A 114 -4.64 12.31 -2.29
N VAL A 115 -5.41 12.94 -3.19
CA VAL A 115 -5.77 14.36 -3.09
C VAL A 115 -7.30 14.47 -3.17
N GLY A 116 -7.86 15.41 -2.42
CA GLY A 116 -9.28 15.76 -2.48
C GLY A 116 -9.98 15.76 -1.13
N LYS A 117 -11.06 16.54 -1.06
CA LYS A 117 -11.86 16.72 0.17
C LYS A 117 -12.54 15.44 0.64
N SER A 118 -12.94 14.56 -0.29
CA SER A 118 -13.61 13.29 -0.01
C SER A 118 -12.70 12.24 0.66
N PHE A 119 -11.38 12.37 0.58
CA PHE A 119 -10.46 11.40 1.16
C PHE A 119 -10.63 11.27 2.68
N THR A 120 -10.75 12.40 3.39
CA THR A 120 -10.94 12.38 4.86
C THR A 120 -12.27 11.74 5.26
N SER A 121 -13.36 12.01 4.54
CA SER A 121 -14.67 11.40 4.81
C SER A 121 -14.66 9.89 4.53
N THR A 122 -13.94 9.47 3.48
CA THR A 122 -13.73 8.05 3.17
C THR A 122 -12.96 7.33 4.27
N LEU A 123 -11.89 7.95 4.79
CA LEU A 123 -11.14 7.38 5.92
C LEU A 123 -12.01 7.18 7.17
N LYS A 124 -12.92 8.12 7.48
CA LYS A 124 -13.88 7.97 8.59
C LYS A 124 -14.77 6.74 8.39
N LYS A 125 -15.27 6.51 7.17
CA LYS A 125 -16.08 5.31 6.83
C LYS A 125 -15.28 4.02 7.04
N VAL A 126 -14.01 3.98 6.59
CA VAL A 126 -13.14 2.82 6.81
C VAL A 126 -12.89 2.58 8.29
N GLN A 127 -12.69 3.63 9.08
CA GLN A 127 -12.48 3.52 10.53
C GLN A 127 -13.73 3.01 11.28
N SER A 128 -14.94 3.19 10.75
CA SER A 128 -16.19 2.68 11.35
C SER A 128 -16.42 1.18 11.10
N LEU A 129 -15.68 0.53 10.21
CA LEU A 129 -15.76 -0.91 10.01
C LEU A 129 -15.32 -1.66 11.28
N LYS A 130 -15.96 -2.80 11.56
CA LYS A 130 -15.64 -3.63 12.72
C LYS A 130 -14.46 -4.56 12.43
N ASP A 131 -14.48 -5.23 11.28
CA ASP A 131 -13.53 -6.25 10.83
C ASP A 131 -13.40 -6.26 9.30
N GLY A 132 -12.62 -7.19 8.77
CA GLY A 132 -12.40 -7.41 7.34
C GLY A 132 -11.36 -6.48 6.73
N ALA A 133 -11.43 -6.34 5.41
CA ALA A 133 -10.57 -5.49 4.62
C ALA A 133 -11.35 -4.37 3.94
N ALA A 134 -10.68 -3.24 3.68
CA ALA A 134 -11.23 -2.17 2.87
C ALA A 134 -10.20 -1.66 1.88
N VAL A 135 -10.66 -1.39 0.66
CA VAL A 135 -9.89 -0.81 -0.43
C VAL A 135 -10.60 0.42 -0.97
N LEU A 136 -9.84 1.33 -1.56
CA LEU A 136 -10.42 2.45 -2.28
C LEU A 136 -10.67 2.04 -3.72
N ALA A 137 -11.78 2.51 -4.31
CA ALA A 137 -12.06 2.34 -5.72
C ALA A 137 -12.05 3.71 -6.42
N VAL A 138 -11.29 3.85 -7.49
CA VAL A 138 -11.19 5.08 -8.27
C VAL A 138 -11.40 4.80 -9.76
N LYS A 139 -12.09 5.71 -10.44
CA LYS A 139 -12.25 5.64 -11.90
C LYS A 139 -10.94 6.02 -12.60
N THR A 140 -10.56 5.28 -13.63
CA THR A 140 -9.39 5.56 -14.46
C THR A 140 -9.66 5.39 -15.94
N LYS A 141 -8.91 6.11 -16.77
CA LYS A 141 -8.87 5.91 -18.23
C LYS A 141 -8.02 4.68 -18.63
N TYR A 142 -7.21 4.14 -17.74
CA TYR A 142 -6.23 3.06 -18.01
C TYR A 142 -6.40 1.88 -17.05
N PRO A 143 -7.60 1.23 -17.00
CA PRO A 143 -7.88 0.18 -16.02
C PRO A 143 -6.95 -1.03 -16.14
N HIS A 144 -6.49 -1.37 -17.35
CA HIS A 144 -5.55 -2.47 -17.60
C HIS A 144 -4.18 -2.34 -16.90
N LYS A 145 -3.90 -1.19 -16.28
CA LYS A 145 -2.61 -0.95 -15.57
C LYS A 145 -2.66 -1.26 -14.08
N SER A 146 -3.83 -1.58 -13.53
CA SER A 146 -4.06 -1.75 -12.10
C SER A 146 -5.06 -2.88 -11.83
N ALA A 147 -5.26 -3.22 -10.56
CA ALA A 147 -6.35 -4.10 -10.15
C ALA A 147 -7.70 -3.46 -10.48
N VAL A 148 -8.58 -4.21 -11.13
CA VAL A 148 -9.91 -3.77 -11.57
C VAL A 148 -10.98 -4.46 -10.75
N ILE A 149 -11.94 -3.69 -10.22
CA ILE A 149 -13.11 -4.19 -9.52
C ILE A 149 -14.28 -4.31 -10.50
N GLU A 150 -14.93 -5.46 -10.52
CA GLU A 150 -16.21 -5.69 -11.19
C GLU A 150 -17.31 -5.84 -10.14
N TYR A 151 -18.43 -5.13 -10.33
CA TYR A 151 -19.63 -5.26 -9.51
C TYR A 151 -20.71 -6.05 -10.23
N ASP A 152 -21.52 -6.78 -9.47
CA ASP A 152 -22.76 -7.35 -9.95
C ASP A 152 -23.89 -6.29 -10.05
N ARG A 153 -25.11 -6.71 -10.44
CA ARG A 153 -26.28 -5.83 -10.55
C ARG A 153 -26.74 -5.28 -9.20
N GLU A 154 -26.41 -5.96 -8.11
CA GLU A 154 -26.76 -5.61 -6.73
C GLU A 154 -25.68 -4.73 -6.06
N LYS A 155 -24.63 -4.37 -6.81
CA LYS A 155 -23.47 -3.60 -6.34
C LYS A 155 -22.57 -4.33 -5.34
N ASN A 156 -22.61 -5.67 -5.29
CA ASN A 156 -21.62 -6.45 -4.59
C ASN A 156 -20.38 -6.63 -5.48
N ILE A 157 -19.22 -6.80 -4.85
CA ILE A 157 -17.97 -7.09 -5.57
C ILE A 157 -18.07 -8.50 -6.16
N LYS A 158 -18.12 -8.58 -7.50
CA LYS A 158 -18.15 -9.84 -8.24
C LYS A 158 -16.77 -10.42 -8.44
N SER A 159 -15.79 -9.57 -8.77
CA SER A 159 -14.41 -9.98 -8.97
C SER A 159 -13.44 -8.81 -8.81
N ILE A 160 -12.19 -9.14 -8.46
CA ILE A 160 -11.06 -8.21 -8.47
C ILE A 160 -9.95 -8.88 -9.27
N ILE A 161 -9.52 -8.27 -10.38
CA ILE A 161 -8.55 -8.87 -11.30
C ILE A 161 -7.35 -7.94 -11.48
N GLU A 162 -6.15 -8.45 -11.23
CA GLU A 162 -4.91 -7.70 -11.41
C GLU A 162 -4.58 -7.53 -12.90
N LYS A 163 -4.47 -6.29 -13.35
CA LYS A 163 -4.07 -5.87 -14.71
C LYS A 163 -4.72 -6.70 -15.83
N PRO A 164 -6.05 -6.77 -15.91
CA PRO A 164 -6.73 -7.58 -16.90
C PRO A 164 -6.45 -7.07 -18.32
N LYS A 165 -6.23 -7.98 -19.26
CA LYS A 165 -6.06 -7.62 -20.69
C LYS A 165 -7.32 -6.97 -21.29
N LYS A 166 -8.49 -7.42 -20.84
CA LYS A 166 -9.81 -6.90 -21.23
C LYS A 166 -10.59 -6.52 -19.97
N PRO A 167 -10.39 -5.30 -19.44
CA PRO A 167 -11.08 -4.86 -18.22
C PRO A 167 -12.59 -4.69 -18.48
N LYS A 168 -13.41 -5.20 -17.57
CA LYS A 168 -14.87 -5.08 -17.62
C LYS A 168 -15.41 -3.86 -16.87
N SER A 169 -14.53 -3.13 -16.20
CA SER A 169 -14.85 -1.93 -15.44
C SER A 169 -13.72 -0.93 -15.56
N ASN A 170 -14.00 0.34 -15.30
CA ASN A 170 -13.00 1.40 -15.17
C ASN A 170 -12.66 1.74 -13.71
N LEU A 171 -13.16 0.95 -12.74
CA LEU A 171 -12.89 1.11 -11.33
C LEU A 171 -11.65 0.30 -10.96
N THR A 172 -10.65 0.97 -10.40
CA THR A 172 -9.38 0.36 -10.03
C THR A 172 -9.05 0.60 -8.57
N ILE A 173 -8.21 -0.27 -8.01
CA ILE A 173 -7.74 -0.19 -6.64
C ILE A 173 -6.37 0.50 -6.62
N PRO A 174 -6.25 1.71 -6.05
CA PRO A 174 -4.96 2.34 -5.80
C PRO A 174 -4.27 1.72 -4.58
N GLY A 175 -2.97 1.98 -4.44
CA GLY A 175 -2.11 1.38 -3.44
C GLY A 175 -2.29 1.90 -2.01
N LEU A 176 -3.50 1.80 -1.48
CA LEU A 176 -3.82 2.06 -0.06
C LEU A 176 -4.86 1.05 0.41
N TYR A 177 -4.45 0.18 1.33
CA TYR A 177 -5.21 -0.97 1.77
C TYR A 177 -5.35 -0.96 3.29
N PHE A 178 -6.53 -1.30 3.78
CA PHE A 178 -6.86 -1.34 5.19
C PHE A 178 -7.24 -2.77 5.58
N TYR A 179 -6.60 -3.32 6.58
CA TYR A 179 -6.74 -4.69 6.98
C TYR A 179 -6.98 -4.83 8.47
N ASP A 180 -7.81 -5.76 8.84
CA ASP A 180 -7.93 -6.22 10.22
C ASP A 180 -6.74 -7.08 10.66
N LYS A 181 -6.81 -7.60 11.87
CA LYS A 181 -5.76 -8.44 12.48
C LYS A 181 -5.65 -9.82 11.80
N ASP A 182 -6.72 -10.32 11.19
CA ASP A 182 -6.83 -11.70 10.69
C ASP A 182 -6.37 -11.83 9.23
N SER A 183 -6.32 -10.72 8.49
CA SER A 183 -5.85 -10.65 7.11
C SER A 183 -4.40 -11.17 6.91
N ILE A 184 -3.57 -11.20 7.97
CA ILE A 184 -2.21 -11.77 7.91
C ILE A 184 -2.23 -13.28 7.64
N SER A 185 -3.24 -14.00 8.14
CA SER A 185 -3.34 -15.45 7.95
C SER A 185 -3.53 -15.80 6.48
N ILE A 186 -4.34 -15.02 5.75
CA ILE A 186 -4.60 -15.19 4.33
C ILE A 186 -3.30 -15.10 3.51
N VAL A 187 -2.43 -14.13 3.84
CA VAL A 187 -1.20 -13.89 3.08
C VAL A 187 -0.24 -15.10 3.10
N LYS A 188 -0.28 -15.94 4.13
CA LYS A 188 0.59 -17.12 4.24
C LYS A 188 0.27 -18.22 3.22
N ASP A 189 -1.01 -18.33 2.85
CA ASP A 189 -1.50 -19.42 2.02
C ASP A 189 -1.52 -19.05 0.53
N LEU A 190 -1.12 -17.82 0.19
CA LEU A 190 -1.07 -17.33 -1.19
C LEU A 190 -0.03 -18.08 -2.02
N LYS A 191 -0.41 -18.40 -3.25
CA LYS A 191 0.47 -18.97 -4.26
C LYS A 191 0.84 -17.92 -5.32
N PRO A 192 2.06 -17.98 -5.86
CA PRO A 192 2.44 -17.08 -6.96
C PRO A 192 1.53 -17.25 -8.18
N SER A 193 1.14 -16.13 -8.78
CA SER A 193 0.38 -16.08 -10.01
C SER A 193 1.22 -16.51 -11.24
N LYS A 194 0.60 -16.52 -12.44
CA LYS A 194 1.32 -16.69 -13.71
C LYS A 194 2.41 -15.66 -13.94
N ARG A 195 2.37 -14.53 -13.24
CA ARG A 195 3.40 -13.46 -13.24
C ARG A 195 4.59 -13.75 -12.31
N LYS A 196 4.56 -14.89 -11.60
CA LYS A 196 5.53 -15.28 -10.56
C LYS A 196 5.57 -14.28 -9.37
N GLU A 197 4.46 -13.57 -9.13
CA GLU A 197 4.26 -12.65 -8.03
C GLU A 197 3.10 -13.11 -7.13
N LEU A 198 3.16 -12.81 -5.84
CA LEU A 198 2.01 -12.88 -4.94
C LEU A 198 1.13 -11.67 -5.24
N GLU A 199 -0.13 -11.90 -5.59
CA GLU A 199 -1.05 -10.83 -5.97
C GLU A 199 -1.83 -10.33 -4.74
N ILE A 200 -1.88 -9.01 -4.57
CA ILE A 200 -2.64 -8.44 -3.46
C ILE A 200 -4.15 -8.62 -3.65
N VAL A 201 -4.61 -8.79 -4.87
CA VAL A 201 -6.02 -9.05 -5.20
C VAL A 201 -6.51 -10.36 -4.60
N ASP A 202 -5.64 -11.36 -4.46
CA ASP A 202 -6.01 -12.65 -3.87
C ASP A 202 -6.31 -12.51 -2.36
N VAL A 203 -5.66 -11.55 -1.69
CA VAL A 203 -5.99 -11.19 -0.29
C VAL A 203 -7.36 -10.52 -0.20
N HIS A 204 -7.78 -9.78 -1.23
CA HIS A 204 -9.04 -9.06 -1.23
C HIS A 204 -10.25 -9.94 -1.61
N GLN A 205 -10.01 -11.11 -2.19
CA GLN A 205 -11.05 -12.05 -2.60
C GLN A 205 -11.32 -13.16 -1.56
N SER A 206 -10.42 -13.30 -0.59
CA SER A 206 -10.54 -14.24 0.54
C SER A 206 -11.35 -13.65 1.67
#